data_592d40bcf05f057adacb2617dabae5f7
#
_entry.id   592d40bcf05f057adacb2617dabae5f7
#
_cell.length_a   1.000
_cell.length_b   1.000
_cell.length_c   1.000
_cell.angle_alpha   90.00
_cell.angle_beta   90.00
_cell.angle_gamma   90.00
#
_symmetry.space_group_name_H-M   'P 1'
#
loop_
_entity.id
_entity.type
_entity.pdbx_description
1 polymer ?
#
loop_
_entity_poly.entity_id
_entity_poly.type
_entity_poly.pdbx_seq_one_letter_code
_entity_poly.pdbx_strand_id
1 'polypeptide(L)'
;PERSTNCFGRREFSVNENERDWNDFESILKALDKFIKSGKIRYIGMSNETPYGLSKYLELSKNKNLPRMMSVQNPYSLVNRTYEVGMSEISIREKCGLLVYYPLAAGALSGKYKNGQMPKNSRMSLFKGWERMLNPLAMKAYEEYEKLAKENNITMVQLAQSFVNSRPFVTSNIIGASKLSQLKENIDSINIKLDDNVVREIDQVQSLIPN
;
A
#
# COMPACT_ATOMS: atom_id res chain seq x y z
N PRO A 1 17.39 -3.77 6.31
CA PRO A 1 18.13 -3.63 7.57
C PRO A 1 17.18 -3.40 8.73
N GLU A 2 17.58 -3.81 9.91
CA GLU A 2 16.81 -3.59 11.12
C GLU A 2 17.16 -2.20 11.64
N ARG A 3 16.27 -1.25 11.40
CA ARG A 3 16.43 0.16 11.75
C ARG A 3 15.11 0.80 12.12
N SER A 4 15.17 1.97 12.72
CA SER A 4 13.98 2.79 12.94
C SER A 4 13.36 3.21 11.62
N THR A 5 12.04 3.13 11.54
CA THR A 5 11.26 3.59 10.39
C THR A 5 9.96 4.23 10.87
N ASN A 6 9.34 5.04 10.01
CA ASN A 6 8.01 5.59 10.26
C ASN A 6 6.89 4.76 9.57
N CYS A 7 7.15 3.51 9.26
CA CYS A 7 6.16 2.59 8.74
C CYS A 7 5.14 2.16 9.80
N PHE A 8 4.07 1.48 9.37
CA PHE A 8 3.03 0.92 10.25
C PHE A 8 2.23 1.96 11.06
N GLY A 9 1.98 3.14 10.47
CA GLY A 9 1.11 4.16 11.06
C GLY A 9 1.80 5.11 12.03
N ARG A 10 3.12 5.10 12.11
CA ARG A 10 3.87 6.16 12.80
C ARG A 10 3.84 7.43 11.96
N ARG A 11 3.56 8.56 12.60
CA ARG A 11 3.52 9.87 11.93
C ARG A 11 4.89 10.54 11.89
N GLU A 12 5.68 10.32 12.92
CA GLU A 12 6.97 10.95 13.11
C GLU A 12 8.08 9.90 13.06
N PHE A 13 9.20 10.30 12.49
CA PHE A 13 10.41 9.51 12.57
C PHE A 13 11.10 9.78 13.91
N SER A 14 11.46 8.71 14.61
CA SER A 14 12.32 8.76 15.80
C SER A 14 13.34 7.63 15.74
N VAL A 15 14.57 7.94 16.10
CA VAL A 15 15.62 6.92 16.23
C VAL A 15 15.37 6.14 17.52
N ASN A 16 15.43 4.83 17.43
CA ASN A 16 15.41 3.98 18.61
C ASN A 16 16.81 3.99 19.26
N GLU A 17 16.91 4.29 20.56
CA GLU A 17 18.19 4.31 21.30
C GLU A 17 18.94 2.96 21.24
N ASN A 18 18.23 1.87 21.02
CA ASN A 18 18.79 0.52 20.88
C ASN A 18 18.97 0.09 19.41
N GLU A 19 18.85 1.03 18.47
CA GLU A 19 19.07 0.72 17.04
C GLU A 19 20.49 0.20 16.84
N ARG A 20 20.60 -0.96 16.24
CA ARG A 20 21.88 -1.61 15.95
C ARG A 20 22.16 -1.56 14.45
N ASP A 21 23.33 -1.12 14.08
CA ASP A 21 23.83 -1.10 12.70
C ASP A 21 24.47 -2.45 12.29
N TRP A 22 23.82 -3.56 12.63
CA TRP A 22 24.35 -4.90 12.41
C TRP A 22 23.85 -5.57 11.13
N ASN A 23 22.77 -5.05 10.52
CA ASN A 23 22.28 -5.48 9.22
C ASN A 23 22.34 -4.30 8.25
N ASP A 24 23.53 -4.00 7.75
CA ASP A 24 23.66 -2.97 6.76
C ASP A 24 23.02 -3.35 5.41
N PHE A 25 22.71 -2.35 4.61
CA PHE A 25 22.08 -2.53 3.31
C PHE A 25 22.94 -3.37 2.36
N GLU A 26 24.25 -3.22 2.43
CA GLU A 26 25.19 -3.92 1.55
C GLU A 26 25.28 -5.41 1.87
N SER A 27 25.35 -5.79 3.14
CA SER A 27 25.39 -7.20 3.55
C SER A 27 24.12 -7.94 3.16
N ILE A 28 22.94 -7.30 3.24
CA ILE A 28 21.68 -7.85 2.78
C ILE A 28 21.72 -8.09 1.26
N LEU A 29 22.15 -7.11 0.47
CA LEU A 29 22.27 -7.27 -0.98
C LEU A 29 23.26 -8.38 -1.36
N LYS A 30 24.40 -8.49 -0.69
CA LYS A 30 25.37 -9.57 -0.88
C LYS A 30 24.79 -10.95 -0.56
N ALA A 31 23.98 -11.05 0.49
CA ALA A 31 23.31 -12.31 0.84
C ALA A 31 22.28 -12.70 -0.23
N LEU A 32 21.48 -11.76 -0.72
CA LEU A 32 20.49 -11.97 -1.77
C LEU A 32 21.14 -12.31 -3.12
N ASP A 33 22.29 -11.71 -3.44
CA ASP A 33 23.08 -12.01 -4.65
C ASP A 33 23.48 -13.48 -4.75
N LYS A 34 23.82 -14.10 -3.61
CA LYS A 34 24.13 -15.55 -3.56
C LYS A 34 22.93 -16.41 -4.01
N PHE A 35 21.71 -16.03 -3.65
CA PHE A 35 20.51 -16.74 -4.06
C PHE A 35 20.19 -16.53 -5.54
N ILE A 36 20.43 -15.34 -6.06
CA ILE A 36 20.27 -15.06 -7.49
C ILE A 36 21.29 -15.85 -8.30
N LYS A 37 22.58 -15.82 -7.93
CA LYS A 37 23.66 -16.56 -8.61
C LYS A 37 23.47 -18.07 -8.56
N SER A 38 22.86 -18.59 -7.50
CA SER A 38 22.52 -20.02 -7.39
C SER A 38 21.22 -20.41 -8.12
N GLY A 39 20.56 -19.47 -8.80
CA GLY A 39 19.33 -19.71 -9.56
C GLY A 39 18.07 -19.94 -8.71
N LYS A 40 18.15 -19.77 -7.38
CA LYS A 40 17.01 -19.98 -6.48
C LYS A 40 15.95 -18.89 -6.57
N ILE A 41 16.36 -17.65 -6.87
CA ILE A 41 15.49 -16.49 -7.09
C ILE A 41 15.96 -15.73 -8.32
N ARG A 42 15.05 -15.03 -9.00
CA ARG A 42 15.37 -14.21 -10.19
C ARG A 42 15.48 -12.73 -9.85
N TYR A 43 14.56 -12.22 -9.05
CA TYR A 43 14.47 -10.81 -8.71
C TYR A 43 14.18 -10.65 -7.23
N ILE A 44 14.51 -9.48 -6.69
CA ILE A 44 14.29 -9.12 -5.29
C ILE A 44 13.45 -7.85 -5.20
N GLY A 45 12.71 -7.73 -4.13
CA GLY A 45 11.94 -6.55 -3.76
C GLY A 45 11.98 -6.35 -2.25
N MET A 46 11.40 -5.28 -1.79
CA MET A 46 11.35 -4.95 -0.37
C MET A 46 9.90 -4.75 0.08
N SER A 47 9.68 -4.71 1.38
CA SER A 47 8.36 -4.47 1.96
C SER A 47 8.44 -3.50 3.12
N ASN A 48 7.44 -2.62 3.25
CA ASN A 48 7.36 -1.61 4.30
C ASN A 48 8.62 -0.73 4.37
N GLU A 49 8.99 -0.21 3.22
CA GLU A 49 10.22 0.58 3.10
C GLU A 49 9.91 2.07 2.92
N THR A 50 10.87 2.89 3.31
CA THR A 50 10.84 4.35 3.26
C THR A 50 11.65 4.89 2.06
N PRO A 51 11.47 6.17 1.68
CA PRO A 51 12.30 6.80 0.64
C PRO A 51 13.80 6.65 0.89
N TYR A 52 14.23 6.84 2.15
CA TYR A 52 15.63 6.67 2.53
C TYR A 52 16.15 5.26 2.24
N GLY A 53 15.46 4.23 2.71
CA GLY A 53 15.92 2.86 2.54
C GLY A 53 15.91 2.40 1.08
N LEU A 54 14.88 2.78 0.31
CA LEU A 54 14.85 2.49 -1.12
C LEU A 54 16.03 3.16 -1.84
N SER A 55 16.28 4.44 -1.59
CA SER A 55 17.42 5.17 -2.18
C SER A 55 18.75 4.49 -1.87
N LYS A 56 18.95 4.08 -0.62
CA LYS A 56 20.20 3.40 -0.21
C LYS A 56 20.39 2.05 -0.91
N TYR A 57 19.36 1.24 -1.05
CA TYR A 57 19.45 -0.01 -1.80
C TYR A 57 19.77 0.21 -3.27
N LEU A 58 19.13 1.19 -3.91
CA LEU A 58 19.36 1.50 -5.33
C LEU A 58 20.77 2.06 -5.58
N GLU A 59 21.23 2.96 -4.70
CA GLU A 59 22.59 3.50 -4.74
C GLU A 59 23.66 2.40 -4.63
N LEU A 60 23.55 1.54 -3.61
CA LEU A 60 24.49 0.44 -3.40
C LEU A 60 24.46 -0.58 -4.53
N SER A 61 23.28 -0.91 -5.04
CA SER A 61 23.14 -1.78 -6.20
C SER A 61 23.94 -1.26 -7.40
N LYS A 62 23.80 0.04 -7.71
CA LYS A 62 24.50 0.69 -8.81
C LYS A 62 26.03 0.77 -8.57
N ASN A 63 26.44 1.24 -7.38
CA ASN A 63 27.83 1.52 -7.08
C ASN A 63 28.68 0.27 -6.81
N LYS A 64 28.06 -0.81 -6.35
CA LYS A 64 28.73 -2.07 -5.96
C LYS A 64 28.44 -3.23 -6.91
N ASN A 65 27.72 -2.99 -8.00
CA ASN A 65 27.26 -4.04 -8.93
C ASN A 65 26.54 -5.20 -8.21
N LEU A 66 25.62 -4.85 -7.29
CA LEU A 66 24.79 -5.77 -6.52
C LEU A 66 23.37 -5.84 -7.10
N PRO A 67 22.59 -6.88 -6.76
CA PRO A 67 21.22 -7.01 -7.25
C PRO A 67 20.37 -5.80 -6.94
N ARG A 68 19.54 -5.40 -7.90
CA ARG A 68 18.66 -4.24 -7.79
C ARG A 68 17.31 -4.63 -7.19
N MET A 69 16.81 -3.81 -6.29
CA MET A 69 15.42 -3.91 -5.83
C MET A 69 14.48 -3.53 -6.98
N MET A 70 13.61 -4.47 -7.38
CA MET A 70 12.72 -4.31 -8.53
C MET A 70 11.35 -3.76 -8.16
N SER A 71 10.93 -3.94 -6.90
CA SER A 71 9.62 -3.50 -6.41
C SER A 71 9.66 -3.19 -4.92
N VAL A 72 8.67 -2.42 -4.49
CA VAL A 72 8.37 -2.17 -3.07
C VAL A 72 6.95 -2.65 -2.78
N GLN A 73 6.75 -3.45 -1.74
CA GLN A 73 5.43 -3.83 -1.28
C GLN A 73 5.06 -3.00 -0.06
N ASN A 74 4.23 -1.98 -0.26
CA ASN A 74 3.78 -1.06 0.79
C ASN A 74 2.25 -0.93 0.81
N PRO A 75 1.64 -0.46 1.93
CA PRO A 75 0.21 -0.21 1.98
C PRO A 75 -0.14 1.02 1.14
N TYR A 76 -1.24 0.92 0.41
CA TYR A 76 -1.81 2.06 -0.31
C TYR A 76 -3.32 1.84 -0.52
N SER A 77 -4.11 2.88 -0.30
CA SER A 77 -5.57 2.85 -0.47
C SER A 77 -6.14 4.26 -0.48
N LEU A 78 -7.44 4.41 -0.72
CA LEU A 78 -8.16 5.68 -0.60
C LEU A 78 -7.97 6.39 0.75
N VAL A 79 -7.71 5.65 1.83
CA VAL A 79 -7.55 6.18 3.20
C VAL A 79 -6.13 6.01 3.75
N ASN A 80 -5.18 5.65 2.92
CA ASN A 80 -3.76 5.65 3.23
C ASN A 80 -2.97 5.98 1.97
N ARG A 81 -2.65 7.26 1.82
CA ARG A 81 -1.94 7.79 0.66
C ARG A 81 -0.50 8.23 0.99
N THR A 82 0.05 7.77 2.12
CA THR A 82 1.42 8.09 2.56
C THR A 82 2.49 7.78 1.53
N TYR A 83 2.25 6.77 0.67
CA TYR A 83 3.17 6.42 -0.42
C TYR A 83 3.35 7.57 -1.43
N GLU A 84 2.37 8.43 -1.61
CA GLU A 84 2.43 9.57 -2.52
C GLU A 84 3.47 10.60 -2.08
N VAL A 85 3.78 10.63 -0.77
CA VAL A 85 4.75 11.55 -0.19
C VAL A 85 6.17 10.97 -0.29
N GLY A 86 6.86 11.26 -1.39
CA GLY A 86 8.26 10.87 -1.62
C GLY A 86 8.47 9.49 -2.25
N MET A 87 7.72 8.44 -1.86
CA MET A 87 7.91 7.10 -2.45
C MET A 87 7.45 7.03 -3.91
N SER A 88 6.36 7.71 -4.26
CA SER A 88 5.85 7.73 -5.63
C SER A 88 6.86 8.35 -6.60
N GLU A 89 7.53 9.43 -6.22
CA GLU A 89 8.57 10.06 -7.04
C GLU A 89 9.73 9.08 -7.32
N ILE A 90 10.26 8.46 -6.27
CA ILE A 90 11.36 7.49 -6.42
C ILE A 90 10.92 6.31 -7.28
N SER A 91 9.72 5.78 -7.06
CA SER A 91 9.18 4.65 -7.84
C SER A 91 9.12 4.94 -9.33
N ILE A 92 8.69 6.14 -9.69
CA ILE A 92 8.59 6.58 -11.10
C ILE A 92 9.98 6.82 -11.69
N ARG A 93 10.81 7.62 -11.02
CA ARG A 93 12.15 8.00 -11.52
C ARG A 93 13.09 6.80 -11.62
N GLU A 94 13.07 5.95 -10.61
CA GLU A 94 13.93 4.78 -10.53
C GLU A 94 13.29 3.52 -11.14
N LYS A 95 12.07 3.58 -11.65
CA LYS A 95 11.34 2.42 -12.21
C LYS A 95 11.32 1.23 -11.23
N CYS A 96 11.05 1.52 -9.96
CA CYS A 96 10.90 0.55 -8.89
C CYS A 96 9.47 0.65 -8.35
N GLY A 97 8.55 -0.11 -8.96
CA GLY A 97 7.12 0.09 -8.78
C GLY A 97 6.55 -0.50 -7.49
N LEU A 98 5.36 -0.03 -7.14
CA LEU A 98 4.63 -0.45 -5.95
C LEU A 98 3.81 -1.71 -6.21
N LEU A 99 3.97 -2.70 -5.33
CA LEU A 99 3.04 -3.80 -5.11
C LEU A 99 2.14 -3.42 -3.93
N VAL A 100 0.91 -3.04 -4.23
CA VAL A 100 -0.01 -2.53 -3.20
C VAL A 100 -0.54 -3.66 -2.33
N TYR A 101 -0.49 -3.51 -1.01
CA TYR A 101 -1.30 -4.30 -0.11
C TYR A 101 -2.28 -3.42 0.68
N TYR A 102 -3.36 -4.01 1.20
CA TYR A 102 -4.50 -3.32 1.85
C TYR A 102 -5.25 -2.29 0.99
N PRO A 103 -5.48 -2.54 -0.31
CA PRO A 103 -6.22 -1.60 -1.15
C PRO A 103 -7.63 -1.30 -0.64
N LEU A 104 -8.22 -2.23 0.14
CA LEU A 104 -9.53 -2.09 0.78
C LEU A 104 -9.45 -1.77 2.28
N ALA A 105 -8.32 -1.22 2.79
CA ALA A 105 -8.15 -0.85 4.20
C ALA A 105 -8.61 -1.96 5.18
N ALA A 106 -8.07 -3.18 5.02
CA ALA A 106 -8.46 -4.38 5.78
C ALA A 106 -9.95 -4.76 5.63
N GLY A 107 -10.58 -4.32 4.56
CA GLY A 107 -11.98 -4.56 4.25
C GLY A 107 -12.94 -3.45 4.68
N ALA A 108 -12.45 -2.34 5.25
CA ALA A 108 -13.30 -1.20 5.62
C ALA A 108 -13.95 -0.56 4.39
N LEU A 109 -13.20 -0.41 3.30
CA LEU A 109 -13.69 0.11 2.01
C LEU A 109 -14.64 -0.86 1.26
N SER A 110 -15.09 -1.94 1.89
CA SER A 110 -16.21 -2.75 1.38
C SER A 110 -17.56 -2.42 2.03
N GLY A 111 -17.59 -1.46 2.96
CA GLY A 111 -18.81 -1.06 3.66
C GLY A 111 -19.28 -2.02 4.76
N LYS A 112 -18.66 -3.20 4.92
CA LYS A 112 -19.14 -4.24 5.85
C LYS A 112 -19.05 -3.90 7.34
N TYR A 113 -18.32 -2.84 7.70
CA TYR A 113 -18.18 -2.38 9.09
C TYR A 113 -19.02 -1.13 9.39
N LYS A 114 -19.86 -0.72 8.46
CA LYS A 114 -20.75 0.44 8.60
C LYS A 114 -21.68 0.26 9.82
N ASN A 115 -22.02 1.37 10.48
CA ASN A 115 -22.90 1.41 11.64
C ASN A 115 -22.42 0.51 12.81
N GLY A 116 -21.12 0.35 12.98
CA GLY A 116 -20.54 -0.47 14.04
C GLY A 116 -20.67 -1.98 13.84
N GLN A 117 -21.09 -2.42 12.66
CA GLN A 117 -21.16 -3.85 12.35
C GLN A 117 -19.80 -4.51 12.37
N MET A 118 -19.74 -5.71 12.93
CA MET A 118 -18.52 -6.55 12.96
C MET A 118 -18.87 -7.97 12.51
N PRO A 119 -19.00 -8.21 11.19
CA PRO A 119 -19.41 -9.52 10.70
C PRO A 119 -18.50 -10.64 11.22
N LYS A 120 -19.11 -11.74 11.64
CA LYS A 120 -18.41 -12.94 12.09
C LYS A 120 -17.46 -13.42 10.98
N ASN A 121 -16.25 -13.83 11.34
CA ASN A 121 -15.17 -14.24 10.42
C ASN A 121 -14.66 -13.14 9.48
N SER A 122 -14.99 -11.86 9.77
CA SER A 122 -14.31 -10.75 9.10
C SER A 122 -12.88 -10.56 9.63
N ARG A 123 -12.02 -9.90 8.86
CA ARG A 123 -10.63 -9.67 9.30
C ARG A 123 -10.56 -8.98 10.67
N MET A 124 -11.38 -7.95 10.89
CA MET A 124 -11.35 -7.20 12.16
C MET A 124 -11.99 -7.96 13.32
N SER A 125 -12.90 -8.91 13.06
CA SER A 125 -13.43 -9.78 14.12
C SER A 125 -12.47 -10.90 14.53
N LEU A 126 -11.57 -11.30 13.63
CA LEU A 126 -10.60 -12.38 13.89
C LEU A 126 -9.26 -11.87 14.44
N PHE A 127 -8.86 -10.67 14.06
CA PHE A 127 -7.54 -10.13 14.38
C PHE A 127 -7.68 -8.77 15.05
N LYS A 128 -7.10 -8.62 16.24
CA LYS A 128 -7.03 -7.35 16.97
C LYS A 128 -6.01 -6.38 16.32
N GLY A 129 -6.15 -5.09 16.62
CA GLY A 129 -5.19 -4.06 16.17
C GLY A 129 -5.54 -3.38 14.85
N TRP A 130 -6.71 -3.69 14.28
CA TRP A 130 -7.24 -3.04 13.08
C TRP A 130 -8.27 -1.95 13.36
N GLU A 131 -8.63 -1.75 14.62
CA GLU A 131 -9.61 -0.77 15.09
C GLU A 131 -9.26 0.66 14.65
N ARG A 132 -7.97 0.96 14.47
CA ARG A 132 -7.50 2.23 13.92
C ARG A 132 -8.12 2.58 12.56
N MET A 133 -8.50 1.56 11.77
CA MET A 133 -9.17 1.76 10.47
C MET A 133 -10.65 2.16 10.61
N LEU A 134 -11.20 2.12 11.82
CA LEU A 134 -12.59 2.48 12.12
C LEU A 134 -12.68 3.72 13.03
N ASN A 135 -11.64 4.55 13.04
CA ASN A 135 -11.70 5.81 13.78
C ASN A 135 -12.77 6.76 13.17
N PRO A 136 -13.31 7.73 13.93
CA PRO A 136 -14.41 8.59 13.46
C PRO A 136 -14.15 9.33 12.15
N LEU A 137 -12.90 9.76 11.90
CA LEU A 137 -12.54 10.44 10.65
C LEU A 137 -12.55 9.47 9.47
N ALA A 138 -11.98 8.27 9.65
CA ALA A 138 -12.02 7.24 8.61
C ALA A 138 -13.46 6.83 8.28
N MET A 139 -14.32 6.72 9.28
CA MET A 139 -15.75 6.39 9.06
C MET A 139 -16.45 7.45 8.21
N LYS A 140 -16.22 8.74 8.46
CA LYS A 140 -16.73 9.81 7.60
C LYS A 140 -16.24 9.69 6.16
N ALA A 141 -14.95 9.40 5.96
CA ALA A 141 -14.42 9.20 4.63
C ALA A 141 -15.06 8.01 3.91
N TYR A 142 -15.32 6.91 4.62
CA TYR A 142 -16.01 5.75 4.03
C TYR A 142 -17.43 6.10 3.58
N GLU A 143 -18.13 6.96 4.32
CA GLU A 143 -19.46 7.45 3.93
C GLU A 143 -19.39 8.29 2.66
N GLU A 144 -18.44 9.22 2.56
CA GLU A 144 -18.25 10.04 1.36
C GLU A 144 -17.82 9.19 0.15
N TYR A 145 -16.89 8.24 0.31
CA TYR A 145 -16.53 7.33 -0.78
C TYR A 145 -17.67 6.41 -1.20
N GLU A 146 -18.52 5.97 -0.27
CA GLU A 146 -19.72 5.19 -0.63
C GLU A 146 -20.72 6.03 -1.44
N LYS A 147 -20.92 7.29 -1.06
CA LYS A 147 -21.77 8.24 -1.79
C LYS A 147 -21.22 8.47 -3.19
N LEU A 148 -19.95 8.82 -3.31
CA LEU A 148 -19.27 9.03 -4.59
C LEU A 148 -19.37 7.79 -5.50
N ALA A 149 -19.17 6.59 -4.96
CA ALA A 149 -19.30 5.37 -5.72
C ALA A 149 -20.72 5.18 -6.28
N LYS A 150 -21.75 5.42 -5.45
CA LYS A 150 -23.16 5.34 -5.85
C LYS A 150 -23.52 6.35 -6.95
N GLU A 151 -23.05 7.58 -6.84
CA GLU A 151 -23.28 8.63 -7.84
C GLU A 151 -22.66 8.27 -9.19
N ASN A 152 -21.62 7.44 -9.20
CA ASN A 152 -20.95 6.93 -10.40
C ASN A 152 -21.39 5.51 -10.80
N ASN A 153 -22.47 4.96 -10.21
CA ASN A 153 -23.00 3.63 -10.51
C ASN A 153 -21.98 2.48 -10.37
N ILE A 154 -21.04 2.61 -9.44
CA ILE A 154 -20.08 1.57 -9.08
C ILE A 154 -20.16 1.26 -7.59
N THR A 155 -19.57 0.14 -7.16
CA THR A 155 -19.44 -0.17 -5.74
C THR A 155 -18.25 0.57 -5.13
N MET A 156 -18.25 0.75 -3.80
CA MET A 156 -17.11 1.32 -3.10
C MET A 156 -15.84 0.46 -3.24
N VAL A 157 -15.98 -0.87 -3.37
CA VAL A 157 -14.88 -1.78 -3.69
C VAL A 157 -14.28 -1.47 -5.05
N GLN A 158 -15.16 -1.31 -6.05
CA GLN A 158 -14.74 -0.95 -7.41
C GLN A 158 -14.07 0.43 -7.45
N LEU A 159 -14.63 1.43 -6.77
CA LEU A 159 -14.00 2.76 -6.65
C LEU A 159 -12.59 2.66 -6.06
N ALA A 160 -12.44 1.96 -4.93
CA ALA A 160 -11.16 1.82 -4.24
C ALA A 160 -10.11 1.07 -5.08
N GLN A 161 -10.50 -0.03 -5.72
CA GLN A 161 -9.59 -0.82 -6.56
C GLN A 161 -9.18 -0.05 -7.82
N SER A 162 -10.14 0.58 -8.51
CA SER A 162 -9.88 1.35 -9.72
C SER A 162 -9.00 2.57 -9.45
N PHE A 163 -9.19 3.23 -8.29
CA PHE A 163 -8.30 4.30 -7.86
C PHE A 163 -6.85 3.82 -7.70
N VAL A 164 -6.64 2.72 -6.99
CA VAL A 164 -5.30 2.14 -6.82
C VAL A 164 -4.70 1.76 -8.18
N ASN A 165 -5.46 1.08 -9.04
CA ASN A 165 -5.00 0.64 -10.35
C ASN A 165 -4.64 1.80 -11.30
N SER A 166 -5.24 2.99 -11.11
CA SER A 166 -4.99 4.16 -11.95
C SER A 166 -3.69 4.90 -11.63
N ARG A 167 -3.00 4.57 -10.53
CA ARG A 167 -1.80 5.31 -10.11
C ARG A 167 -0.57 4.88 -10.90
N PRO A 168 0.20 5.82 -11.47
CA PRO A 168 1.33 5.50 -12.37
C PRO A 168 2.50 4.80 -11.68
N PHE A 169 2.59 4.88 -10.35
CA PHE A 169 3.60 4.21 -9.54
C PHE A 169 3.19 2.79 -9.11
N VAL A 170 1.95 2.37 -9.34
CA VAL A 170 1.45 1.04 -9.00
C VAL A 170 1.75 0.06 -10.12
N THR A 171 2.50 -0.98 -9.80
CA THR A 171 2.80 -2.09 -10.73
C THR A 171 1.79 -3.22 -10.59
N SER A 172 1.38 -3.51 -9.35
CA SER A 172 0.40 -4.56 -9.07
C SER A 172 -0.40 -4.24 -7.81
N ASN A 173 -1.68 -4.56 -7.85
CA ASN A 173 -2.59 -4.43 -6.74
C ASN A 173 -2.88 -5.82 -6.17
N ILE A 174 -2.44 -6.06 -4.93
CA ILE A 174 -2.57 -7.37 -4.26
C ILE A 174 -3.95 -7.45 -3.63
N ILE A 175 -4.80 -8.28 -4.21
CA ILE A 175 -6.16 -8.50 -3.75
C ILE A 175 -6.26 -9.76 -2.90
N GLY A 176 -7.28 -9.80 -2.02
CA GLY A 176 -7.66 -10.97 -1.24
C GLY A 176 -9.16 -11.14 -1.26
N ALA A 177 -9.64 -12.37 -1.40
CA ALA A 177 -11.05 -12.70 -1.39
C ALA A 177 -11.29 -14.03 -0.67
N SER A 178 -12.36 -14.11 0.12
CA SER A 178 -12.84 -15.34 0.76
C SER A 178 -14.06 -15.94 0.05
N LYS A 179 -14.60 -15.23 -0.94
CA LYS A 179 -15.76 -15.66 -1.76
C LYS A 179 -15.47 -15.37 -3.23
N LEU A 180 -15.99 -16.23 -4.11
CA LEU A 180 -15.84 -16.06 -5.55
C LEU A 180 -16.41 -14.74 -6.07
N SER A 181 -17.53 -14.28 -5.51
CA SER A 181 -18.13 -12.98 -5.87
C SER A 181 -17.18 -11.80 -5.57
N GLN A 182 -16.48 -11.83 -4.43
CA GLN A 182 -15.49 -10.80 -4.09
C GLN A 182 -14.28 -10.84 -5.03
N LEU A 183 -13.81 -12.04 -5.38
CA LEU A 183 -12.71 -12.18 -6.34
C LEU A 183 -13.10 -11.61 -7.70
N LYS A 184 -14.30 -11.94 -8.19
CA LYS A 184 -14.82 -11.44 -9.46
C LYS A 184 -14.91 -9.91 -9.44
N GLU A 185 -15.53 -9.32 -8.41
CA GLU A 185 -15.65 -7.87 -8.25
C GLU A 185 -14.28 -7.17 -8.26
N ASN A 186 -13.31 -7.72 -7.53
CA ASN A 186 -11.94 -7.19 -7.52
C ASN A 186 -11.27 -7.24 -8.90
N ILE A 187 -11.43 -8.34 -9.64
CA ILE A 187 -10.86 -8.49 -10.99
C ILE A 187 -11.57 -7.55 -11.97
N ASP A 188 -12.88 -7.49 -11.95
CA ASP A 188 -13.68 -6.66 -12.85
C ASP A 188 -13.35 -5.17 -12.71
N SER A 189 -12.90 -4.74 -11.52
CA SER A 189 -12.52 -3.35 -11.26
C SER A 189 -11.36 -2.84 -12.13
N ILE A 190 -10.55 -3.72 -12.72
CA ILE A 190 -9.45 -3.31 -13.64
C ILE A 190 -9.99 -2.64 -14.91
N ASN A 191 -11.22 -2.95 -15.30
CA ASN A 191 -11.85 -2.41 -16.48
C ASN A 191 -12.52 -1.05 -16.26
N ILE A 192 -12.61 -0.60 -14.99
CA ILE A 192 -13.24 0.68 -14.64
C ILE A 192 -12.20 1.78 -14.74
N LYS A 193 -12.47 2.75 -15.58
CA LYS A 193 -11.69 3.99 -15.69
C LYS A 193 -12.42 5.09 -14.96
N LEU A 194 -11.78 5.64 -13.93
CA LEU A 194 -12.28 6.81 -13.24
C LEU A 194 -11.97 8.05 -14.08
N ASP A 195 -12.96 8.90 -14.28
CA ASP A 195 -12.74 10.19 -14.94
C ASP A 195 -12.08 11.20 -14.00
N ASP A 196 -11.60 12.31 -14.54
CA ASP A 196 -10.88 13.33 -13.80
C ASP A 196 -11.75 14.02 -12.73
N ASN A 197 -13.08 14.03 -12.89
CA ASN A 197 -13.98 14.60 -11.89
C ASN A 197 -14.02 13.69 -10.66
N VAL A 198 -14.22 12.39 -10.87
CA VAL A 198 -14.20 11.39 -9.77
C VAL A 198 -12.88 11.41 -9.02
N VAL A 199 -11.76 11.52 -9.74
CA VAL A 199 -10.42 11.63 -9.11
C VAL A 199 -10.31 12.90 -8.28
N ARG A 200 -10.79 14.05 -8.77
CA ARG A 200 -10.81 15.30 -7.98
C ARG A 200 -11.67 15.19 -6.71
N GLU A 201 -12.83 14.56 -6.81
CA GLU A 201 -13.71 14.34 -5.64
C GLU A 201 -13.05 13.39 -4.62
N ILE A 202 -12.36 12.34 -5.08
CA ILE A 202 -11.53 11.50 -4.21
C ILE A 202 -10.46 12.33 -3.49
N ASP A 203 -9.79 13.25 -4.18
CA ASP A 203 -8.78 14.12 -3.59
C ASP A 203 -9.39 15.11 -2.58
N GLN A 204 -10.61 15.60 -2.81
CA GLN A 204 -11.34 16.44 -1.84
C GLN A 204 -11.68 15.65 -0.57
N VAL A 205 -12.17 14.42 -0.68
CA VAL A 205 -12.40 13.57 0.50
C VAL A 205 -11.10 13.33 1.26
N GLN A 206 -10.00 13.03 0.57
CA GLN A 206 -8.69 12.85 1.20
C GLN A 206 -8.22 14.10 1.95
N SER A 207 -8.51 15.31 1.46
CA SER A 207 -8.12 16.54 2.13
C SER A 207 -8.80 16.74 3.49
N LEU A 208 -9.97 16.12 3.71
CA LEU A 208 -10.67 16.16 5.00
C LEU A 208 -10.04 15.21 6.04
N ILE A 209 -9.28 14.22 5.57
CA ILE A 209 -8.66 13.18 6.40
C ILE A 209 -7.21 12.96 5.99
N PRO A 210 -6.34 13.98 6.04
CA PRO A 210 -4.95 13.84 5.63
C PRO A 210 -4.27 12.71 6.40
N ASN A 211 -3.33 12.02 5.73
CA ASN A 211 -2.57 10.91 6.29
C ASN A 211 -1.81 11.25 7.57
#